data_170d004c5d0da86577f140cea6b0941c
#
_entry.id   170d004c5d0da86577f140cea6b0941c
#
_cell.length_a   1.000
_cell.length_b   1.000
_cell.length_c   1.000
_cell.angle_alpha   90.00
_cell.angle_beta   90.00
_cell.angle_gamma   90.00
#
_symmetry.space_group_name_H-M   'P 1'
#
loop_
_entity.id
_entity.type
_entity.pdbx_description
1 polymer ?
#
loop_
_entity_poly.entity_id
_entity_poly.type
_entity_poly.pdbx_seq_one_letter_code
_entity_poly.pdbx_strand_id
1 'polypeptide(L)'
;MPEFVMPAEQHSGDARLLQSAWADYPPETSGVRDYAEGDSLGRIHWKLSAKYGQMMSKTFEQPLTSDLLIVLDLQRSVHHGKGEESTLEYAISIAASINAQVHNQGRQVGVITNDSRGTMLTPHRAFRLERAVLEYLAIAQADGDIAITSPQVWDKVRKLPGRMIALITPSTDASWLRNLEMVPHKRTARVAFYIDAASFGAAEPHLSFDLHSDVELFVVKKGDDFSRLMKTRNAVRLV
;
A
#
# COMPACT_ATOMS: atom_id res chain seq x y z
N MET A 1 24.79 18.91 5.53
CA MET A 1 23.45 18.26 5.46
C MET A 1 22.57 19.15 4.61
N PRO A 2 22.13 18.74 3.43
CA PRO A 2 21.17 19.53 2.68
C PRO A 2 19.79 19.36 3.30
N GLU A 3 19.18 20.47 3.68
CA GLU A 3 17.79 20.58 4.10
C GLU A 3 16.90 20.22 2.92
N PHE A 4 16.13 19.15 3.07
CA PHE A 4 15.10 18.77 2.11
C PHE A 4 13.89 19.70 2.34
N VAL A 5 13.86 20.82 1.63
CA VAL A 5 12.73 21.76 1.61
C VAL A 5 11.69 21.21 0.65
N MET A 6 10.62 20.63 1.19
CA MET A 6 9.41 20.34 0.41
C MET A 6 8.75 21.66 -0.02
N PRO A 7 8.47 21.90 -1.29
CA PRO A 7 7.66 23.04 -1.69
C PRO A 7 6.23 22.83 -1.18
N ALA A 8 5.82 23.64 -0.22
CA ALA A 8 4.43 23.78 0.20
C ALA A 8 3.74 24.62 -0.87
N GLU A 9 2.93 24.01 -1.68
CA GLU A 9 1.84 24.55 -2.51
C GLU A 9 1.78 23.83 -3.85
N GLN A 10 0.89 22.84 -3.89
CA GLN A 10 0.12 22.33 -5.05
C GLN A 10 -0.28 20.85 -4.91
N HIS A 11 -0.92 20.50 -3.79
CA HIS A 11 -1.26 19.10 -3.45
C HIS A 11 -2.70 18.69 -3.74
N SER A 12 -3.47 19.45 -4.52
CA SER A 12 -4.90 19.15 -4.71
C SER A 12 -5.21 18.14 -5.83
N GLY A 13 -4.23 17.76 -6.65
CA GLY A 13 -4.40 16.78 -7.73
C GLY A 13 -4.14 15.32 -7.32
N ASP A 14 -3.14 15.13 -6.45
CA ASP A 14 -2.61 13.80 -6.09
C ASP A 14 -3.53 13.02 -5.15
N ALA A 15 -4.32 13.73 -4.36
CA ALA A 15 -5.27 13.14 -3.42
C ALA A 15 -6.45 12.43 -4.12
N ARG A 16 -6.78 12.77 -5.36
CA ARG A 16 -7.99 12.27 -6.03
C ARG A 16 -7.90 10.83 -6.48
N LEU A 17 -6.73 10.34 -6.89
CA LEU A 17 -6.58 8.94 -7.33
C LEU A 17 -6.67 7.96 -6.16
N LEU A 18 -5.99 8.26 -5.06
CA LEU A 18 -6.13 7.47 -3.84
C LEU A 18 -7.48 7.73 -3.15
N GLN A 19 -8.07 8.94 -3.25
CA GLN A 19 -9.38 9.27 -2.72
C GLN A 19 -10.52 8.52 -3.43
N SER A 20 -10.47 8.33 -4.75
CA SER A 20 -11.52 7.62 -5.47
C SER A 20 -11.61 6.14 -5.10
N ALA A 21 -10.46 5.51 -4.82
CA ALA A 21 -10.40 4.13 -4.38
C ALA A 21 -10.91 3.94 -2.93
N TRP A 22 -11.07 5.02 -2.17
CA TRP A 22 -11.41 4.97 -0.74
C TRP A 22 -12.82 5.47 -0.40
N ALA A 23 -13.49 6.15 -1.34
CA ALA A 23 -14.79 6.77 -1.09
C ALA A 23 -15.94 5.80 -0.81
N ASP A 24 -15.81 4.53 -1.22
CA ASP A 24 -16.93 3.59 -1.26
C ASP A 24 -16.97 2.56 -0.10
N TYR A 25 -16.17 2.71 0.97
CA TYR A 25 -16.12 1.70 2.02
C TYR A 25 -16.73 2.16 3.35
N PRO A 26 -17.96 1.72 3.68
CA PRO A 26 -18.56 2.00 4.99
C PRO A 26 -17.81 1.23 6.11
N PRO A 27 -17.70 1.79 7.33
CA PRO A 27 -17.07 1.12 8.44
C PRO A 27 -17.82 -0.17 8.81
N GLU A 28 -17.09 -1.26 9.03
CA GLU A 28 -17.69 -2.52 9.48
C GLU A 28 -18.09 -2.47 10.96
N THR A 29 -19.24 -3.08 11.28
CA THR A 29 -19.69 -3.23 12.66
C THR A 29 -18.83 -4.30 13.33
N SER A 30 -18.01 -3.93 14.32
CA SER A 30 -17.09 -4.84 15.01
C SER A 30 -17.66 -5.44 16.28
N GLY A 31 -18.76 -4.83 16.82
CA GLY A 31 -19.37 -5.32 18.02
C GLY A 31 -20.65 -4.56 18.36
N VAL A 32 -21.21 -4.85 19.52
CA VAL A 32 -22.35 -4.13 20.10
C VAL A 32 -22.05 -3.82 21.57
N ARG A 33 -22.48 -2.66 22.01
CA ARG A 33 -22.46 -2.25 23.41
C ARG A 33 -23.84 -1.75 23.82
N ASP A 34 -24.06 -1.56 25.09
CA ASP A 34 -25.26 -0.89 25.56
C ASP A 34 -25.36 0.52 24.99
N TYR A 35 -26.58 0.92 24.66
CA TYR A 35 -26.86 2.28 24.18
C TYR A 35 -26.51 3.30 25.27
N ALA A 36 -25.83 4.34 24.88
CA ALA A 36 -25.60 5.51 25.73
C ALA A 36 -26.35 6.71 25.18
N GLU A 37 -26.84 7.57 26.08
CA GLU A 37 -27.53 8.78 25.71
C GLU A 37 -26.64 9.67 24.81
N GLY A 38 -27.16 10.04 23.62
CA GLY A 38 -26.38 10.72 22.58
C GLY A 38 -25.94 9.84 21.42
N ASP A 39 -26.09 8.52 21.50
CA ASP A 39 -25.82 7.65 20.35
C ASP A 39 -26.85 7.88 19.23
N SER A 40 -26.38 7.95 17.99
CA SER A 40 -27.23 8.09 16.82
C SER A 40 -28.15 6.88 16.64
N LEU A 41 -29.43 7.09 16.37
CA LEU A 41 -30.43 6.04 16.13
C LEU A 41 -30.06 5.11 14.97
N GLY A 42 -29.33 5.60 13.97
CA GLY A 42 -28.79 4.77 12.88
C GLY A 42 -27.77 3.74 13.30
N ARG A 43 -27.21 3.87 14.51
CA ARG A 43 -26.25 2.92 15.08
C ARG A 43 -26.91 1.85 15.94
N ILE A 44 -28.21 1.89 16.18
CA ILE A 44 -28.91 0.89 16.99
C ILE A 44 -28.92 -0.45 16.25
N HIS A 45 -28.55 -1.49 16.96
CA HIS A 45 -28.63 -2.85 16.47
C HIS A 45 -29.98 -3.49 16.82
N TRP A 46 -31.03 -3.13 16.07
CA TRP A 46 -32.42 -3.47 16.37
C TRP A 46 -32.65 -4.96 16.68
N LYS A 47 -32.02 -5.87 15.94
CA LYS A 47 -32.16 -7.31 16.13
C LYS A 47 -31.66 -7.79 17.50
N LEU A 48 -30.52 -7.27 17.96
CA LEU A 48 -29.99 -7.61 19.29
C LEU A 48 -30.73 -6.87 20.39
N SER A 49 -31.12 -5.61 20.17
CA SER A 49 -31.94 -4.85 21.11
C SER A 49 -33.26 -5.58 21.41
N ALA A 50 -33.93 -6.10 20.39
CA ALA A 50 -35.14 -6.90 20.57
C ALA A 50 -34.88 -8.23 21.29
N LYS A 51 -33.72 -8.87 21.07
CA LYS A 51 -33.37 -10.13 21.72
C LYS A 51 -33.05 -9.96 23.20
N TYR A 52 -32.40 -8.87 23.57
CA TYR A 52 -31.94 -8.65 24.96
C TYR A 52 -32.88 -7.76 25.77
N GLY A 53 -33.91 -7.17 25.13
CA GLY A 53 -34.88 -6.29 25.79
C GLY A 53 -34.30 -4.93 26.21
N GLN A 54 -33.12 -4.58 25.74
CA GLN A 54 -32.46 -3.29 26.01
C GLN A 54 -31.82 -2.73 24.73
N MET A 55 -31.70 -1.43 24.64
CA MET A 55 -31.15 -0.79 23.47
C MET A 55 -29.64 -1.09 23.34
N MET A 56 -29.27 -1.65 22.22
CA MET A 56 -27.88 -2.01 21.88
C MET A 56 -27.39 -1.14 20.71
N SER A 57 -26.26 -0.50 20.89
CA SER A 57 -25.61 0.33 19.86
C SER A 57 -24.49 -0.44 19.17
N LYS A 58 -24.42 -0.34 17.84
CA LYS A 58 -23.32 -0.92 17.08
C LYS A 58 -22.04 -0.18 17.42
N THR A 59 -21.03 -0.90 17.86
CA THR A 59 -19.67 -0.40 17.96
C THR A 59 -18.97 -0.58 16.63
N PHE A 60 -18.50 0.51 16.09
CA PHE A 60 -17.62 0.50 14.94
C PHE A 60 -16.19 0.61 15.51
N GLU A 61 -15.60 -0.52 15.86
CA GLU A 61 -14.14 -0.51 15.98
C GLU A 61 -13.61 -0.34 14.56
N GLN A 62 -12.77 0.65 14.36
CA GLN A 62 -11.90 0.60 13.20
C GLN A 62 -11.01 -0.62 13.45
N PRO A 63 -11.12 -1.69 12.64
CA PRO A 63 -10.16 -2.76 12.76
C PRO A 63 -8.76 -2.12 12.62
N LEU A 64 -7.77 -2.64 13.34
CA LEU A 64 -6.37 -2.26 13.19
C LEU A 64 -5.87 -2.79 11.83
N THR A 65 -6.56 -2.40 10.79
CA THR A 65 -6.28 -2.74 9.40
C THR A 65 -5.47 -1.61 8.82
N SER A 66 -4.42 -1.94 8.12
CA SER A 66 -3.76 -0.98 7.26
C SER A 66 -4.78 -0.46 6.27
N ASP A 67 -5.01 0.84 6.20
CA ASP A 67 -5.80 1.42 5.11
C ASP A 67 -5.09 1.15 3.78
N LEU A 68 -3.76 1.13 3.79
CA LEU A 68 -2.92 0.75 2.68
C LEU A 68 -1.82 -0.22 3.15
N LEU A 69 -1.59 -1.28 2.38
CA LEU A 69 -0.50 -2.22 2.56
C LEU A 69 0.52 -2.04 1.43
N ILE A 70 1.72 -1.61 1.76
CA ILE A 70 2.85 -1.58 0.84
C ILE A 70 3.50 -2.96 0.85
N VAL A 71 3.64 -3.57 -0.32
CA VAL A 71 4.45 -4.77 -0.54
C VAL A 71 5.70 -4.32 -1.30
N LEU A 72 6.82 -4.25 -0.62
CA LEU A 72 8.07 -3.72 -1.15
C LEU A 72 9.05 -4.85 -1.44
N ASP A 73 9.46 -4.96 -2.69
CA ASP A 73 10.44 -5.94 -3.14
C ASP A 73 11.86 -5.48 -2.80
N LEU A 74 12.55 -6.25 -1.97
CA LEU A 74 13.93 -6.04 -1.56
C LEU A 74 14.82 -7.26 -1.89
N GLN A 75 14.40 -8.05 -2.89
CA GLN A 75 15.21 -9.17 -3.38
C GLN A 75 16.50 -8.64 -4.03
N ARG A 76 17.64 -9.11 -3.55
CA ARG A 76 18.97 -8.65 -4.00
C ARG A 76 19.16 -8.74 -5.52
N SER A 77 18.70 -9.83 -6.12
CA SER A 77 18.98 -10.14 -7.54
C SER A 77 18.20 -9.27 -8.54
N VAL A 78 17.14 -8.58 -8.11
CA VAL A 78 16.28 -7.78 -9.02
C VAL A 78 16.61 -6.29 -9.00
N HIS A 79 17.47 -5.85 -8.06
CA HIS A 79 17.85 -4.45 -7.96
C HIS A 79 19.10 -4.11 -8.76
N HIS A 80 19.02 -3.01 -9.52
CA HIS A 80 20.07 -2.52 -10.42
C HIS A 80 20.34 -1.03 -10.21
N GLY A 81 21.49 -0.57 -10.73
CA GLY A 81 21.95 0.81 -10.55
C GLY A 81 22.80 0.99 -9.30
N LYS A 82 23.20 2.23 -8.99
CA LYS A 82 24.04 2.58 -7.83
C LYS A 82 23.62 3.91 -7.25
N GLY A 83 23.69 4.02 -5.90
CA GLY A 83 23.38 5.23 -5.17
C GLY A 83 21.94 5.70 -5.44
N GLU A 84 21.75 6.99 -5.51
CA GLU A 84 20.42 7.61 -5.71
C GLU A 84 19.74 7.21 -7.02
N GLU A 85 20.51 6.79 -8.03
CA GLU A 85 20.00 6.30 -9.31
C GLU A 85 19.96 4.77 -9.37
N SER A 86 19.43 4.14 -8.32
CA SER A 86 19.20 2.69 -8.29
C SER A 86 17.70 2.38 -8.19
N THR A 87 17.32 1.20 -8.66
CA THR A 87 15.93 0.71 -8.52
C THR A 87 15.53 0.60 -7.04
N LEU A 88 16.48 0.36 -6.14
CA LEU A 88 16.25 0.31 -4.69
C LEU A 88 15.82 1.69 -4.16
N GLU A 89 16.60 2.74 -4.46
CA GLU A 89 16.29 4.10 -4.00
C GLU A 89 14.98 4.62 -4.57
N TYR A 90 14.67 4.28 -5.82
CA TYR A 90 13.36 4.60 -6.41
C TYR A 90 12.24 3.86 -5.67
N ALA A 91 12.41 2.57 -5.36
CA ALA A 91 11.42 1.79 -4.62
C ALA A 91 11.19 2.36 -3.21
N ILE A 92 12.26 2.72 -2.51
CA ILE A 92 12.20 3.37 -1.18
C ILE A 92 11.51 4.73 -1.27
N SER A 93 11.86 5.56 -2.25
CA SER A 93 11.26 6.88 -2.46
C SER A 93 9.76 6.81 -2.74
N ILE A 94 9.33 5.84 -3.56
CA ILE A 94 7.92 5.56 -3.82
C ILE A 94 7.21 5.16 -2.52
N ALA A 95 7.76 4.21 -1.77
CA ALA A 95 7.19 3.74 -0.51
C ALA A 95 7.08 4.86 0.53
N ALA A 96 8.11 5.70 0.66
CA ALA A 96 8.13 6.85 1.58
C ALA A 96 7.09 7.90 1.18
N SER A 97 6.96 8.21 -0.11
CA SER A 97 5.99 9.18 -0.64
C SER A 97 4.54 8.71 -0.39
N ILE A 98 4.27 7.43 -0.64
CA ILE A 98 2.96 6.82 -0.36
C ILE A 98 2.66 6.88 1.14
N ASN A 99 3.64 6.52 2.00
CA ASN A 99 3.47 6.56 3.46
C ASN A 99 3.13 7.98 3.94
N ALA A 100 3.87 9.00 3.50
CA ALA A 100 3.62 10.39 3.87
C ALA A 100 2.23 10.88 3.40
N GLN A 101 1.84 10.56 2.17
CA GLN A 101 0.55 10.96 1.62
C GLN A 101 -0.63 10.33 2.38
N VAL A 102 -0.55 9.04 2.69
CA VAL A 102 -1.59 8.29 3.41
C VAL A 102 -1.71 8.80 4.85
N HIS A 103 -0.57 9.08 5.49
CA HIS A 103 -0.54 9.63 6.84
C HIS A 103 -1.19 11.03 6.91
N ASN A 104 -0.89 11.92 5.94
CA ASN A 104 -1.48 13.25 5.85
C ASN A 104 -3.02 13.20 5.73
N GLN A 105 -3.58 12.06 5.31
CA GLN A 105 -5.02 11.81 5.27
C GLN A 105 -5.56 11.17 6.56
N GLY A 106 -4.75 11.06 7.62
CA GLY A 106 -5.11 10.44 8.89
C GLY A 106 -5.25 8.92 8.81
N ARG A 107 -4.64 8.28 7.82
CA ARG A 107 -4.74 6.84 7.56
C ARG A 107 -3.43 6.12 7.90
N GLN A 108 -3.48 4.81 7.95
CA GLN A 108 -2.33 3.98 8.35
C GLN A 108 -1.82 3.11 7.22
N VAL A 109 -0.49 3.02 7.15
CA VAL A 109 0.22 2.20 6.16
C VAL A 109 0.87 1.02 6.86
N GLY A 110 0.59 -0.21 6.39
CA GLY A 110 1.39 -1.39 6.73
C GLY A 110 2.46 -1.62 5.65
N VAL A 111 3.55 -2.28 6.01
CA VAL A 111 4.63 -2.64 5.08
C VAL A 111 4.96 -4.11 5.23
N ILE A 112 5.04 -4.82 4.13
CA ILE A 112 5.59 -6.18 4.03
C ILE A 112 6.76 -6.13 3.05
N THR A 113 7.86 -6.75 3.40
CA THR A 113 9.02 -6.88 2.53
C THR A 113 9.49 -8.32 2.46
N ASN A 114 10.31 -8.61 1.45
CA ASN A 114 11.05 -9.85 1.29
C ASN A 114 12.55 -9.67 1.55
N ASP A 115 12.91 -8.69 2.40
CA ASP A 115 14.27 -8.54 2.90
C ASP A 115 14.76 -9.81 3.63
N SER A 116 16.04 -9.88 4.01
CA SER A 116 16.63 -11.04 4.68
C SER A 116 15.90 -11.46 5.97
N ARG A 117 15.19 -10.52 6.61
CA ARG A 117 14.40 -10.73 7.84
C ARG A 117 12.93 -11.02 7.56
N GLY A 118 12.45 -10.79 6.35
CA GLY A 118 11.04 -10.87 6.00
C GLY A 118 10.20 -9.89 6.82
N THR A 119 10.65 -8.64 6.86
CA THR A 119 10.08 -7.58 7.72
C THR A 119 8.60 -7.35 7.43
N MET A 120 7.84 -7.17 8.50
CA MET A 120 6.42 -6.85 8.46
C MET A 120 6.11 -5.79 9.52
N LEU A 121 5.71 -4.61 9.05
CA LEU A 121 5.26 -3.51 9.90
C LEU A 121 3.74 -3.39 9.76
N THR A 122 3.04 -3.59 10.88
CA THR A 122 1.58 -3.54 10.90
C THR A 122 1.08 -2.51 11.89
N PRO A 123 -0.08 -1.89 11.66
CA PRO A 123 -0.67 -0.97 12.62
C PRO A 123 -0.85 -1.62 13.99
N HIS A 124 -0.37 -0.94 15.02
CA HIS A 124 -0.56 -1.33 16.41
C HIS A 124 -1.03 -0.12 17.22
N ARG A 125 -1.98 -0.33 18.15
CA ARG A 125 -2.63 0.77 18.92
C ARG A 125 -1.67 1.73 19.64
N ALA A 126 -0.46 1.29 19.95
CA ALA A 126 0.53 2.06 20.71
C ALA A 126 1.66 2.66 19.89
N PHE A 127 1.67 2.50 18.57
CA PHE A 127 2.84 2.83 17.75
C PHE A 127 2.51 3.90 16.71
N ARG A 128 3.37 4.91 16.61
CA ARG A 128 3.37 5.84 15.47
C ARG A 128 4.00 5.13 14.26
N LEU A 129 3.17 4.36 13.56
CA LEU A 129 3.61 3.49 12.47
C LEU A 129 4.27 4.27 11.33
N GLU A 130 3.81 5.49 11.06
CA GLU A 130 4.42 6.37 10.06
C GLU A 130 5.93 6.51 10.27
N ARG A 131 6.32 6.88 11.48
CA ARG A 131 7.73 7.07 11.81
C ARG A 131 8.52 5.77 11.73
N ALA A 132 7.95 4.66 12.20
CA ALA A 132 8.57 3.35 12.12
C ALA A 132 8.79 2.89 10.67
N VAL A 133 7.84 3.19 9.78
CA VAL A 133 8.00 2.93 8.33
C VAL A 133 9.14 3.76 7.76
N LEU A 134 9.21 5.06 8.06
CA LEU A 134 10.29 5.92 7.56
C LEU A 134 11.66 5.52 8.13
N GLU A 135 11.75 5.19 9.43
CA GLU A 135 12.97 4.69 10.07
C GLU A 135 13.44 3.38 9.43
N TYR A 136 12.50 2.47 9.13
CA TYR A 136 12.81 1.23 8.42
C TYR A 136 13.30 1.51 7.00
N LEU A 137 12.59 2.33 6.23
CA LEU A 137 12.96 2.66 4.84
C LEU A 137 14.33 3.33 4.75
N ALA A 138 14.70 4.16 5.75
CA ALA A 138 16.00 4.83 5.79
C ALA A 138 17.21 3.88 5.91
N ILE A 139 16.98 2.65 6.40
CA ILE A 139 18.03 1.61 6.56
C ILE A 139 17.79 0.38 5.70
N ALA A 140 16.75 0.37 4.89
CA ALA A 140 16.38 -0.76 4.05
C ALA A 140 17.47 -1.06 3.02
N GLN A 141 17.75 -2.35 2.83
CA GLN A 141 18.72 -2.84 1.86
C GLN A 141 18.09 -3.95 1.02
N ALA A 142 18.50 -4.04 -0.23
CA ALA A 142 18.16 -5.17 -1.08
C ALA A 142 19.03 -6.39 -0.70
N ASP A 143 18.69 -7.01 0.42
CA ASP A 143 19.44 -8.15 0.98
C ASP A 143 18.63 -9.46 1.00
N GLY A 144 17.39 -9.43 0.50
CA GLY A 144 16.50 -10.58 0.44
C GLY A 144 16.91 -11.61 -0.61
N ASP A 145 16.74 -12.88 -0.27
CA ASP A 145 16.98 -14.01 -1.18
C ASP A 145 15.66 -14.63 -1.68
N ILE A 146 14.53 -14.23 -1.12
CA ILE A 146 13.20 -14.75 -1.46
C ILE A 146 12.58 -13.86 -2.53
N ALA A 147 12.10 -14.47 -3.62
CA ALA A 147 11.41 -13.73 -4.67
C ALA A 147 10.09 -13.12 -4.16
N ILE A 148 9.75 -11.92 -4.67
CA ILE A 148 8.47 -11.28 -4.36
C ILE A 148 7.27 -12.13 -4.76
N THR A 149 7.45 -13.03 -5.73
CA THR A 149 6.44 -13.98 -6.19
C THR A 149 6.24 -15.18 -5.26
N SER A 150 7.10 -15.34 -4.24
CA SER A 150 7.05 -16.47 -3.30
C SER A 150 5.73 -16.54 -2.54
N PRO A 151 5.15 -17.74 -2.36
CA PRO A 151 3.98 -17.96 -1.52
C PRO A 151 4.13 -17.42 -0.09
N GLN A 152 5.35 -17.46 0.46
CA GLN A 152 5.63 -16.97 1.82
C GLN A 152 5.33 -15.47 1.99
N VAL A 153 5.58 -14.65 0.96
CA VAL A 153 5.24 -13.22 0.97
C VAL A 153 3.73 -13.03 0.89
N TRP A 154 3.09 -13.72 -0.05
CA TRP A 154 1.66 -13.55 -0.31
C TRP A 154 0.77 -14.15 0.78
N ASP A 155 1.25 -15.14 1.52
CA ASP A 155 0.56 -15.64 2.73
C ASP A 155 0.49 -14.56 3.83
N LYS A 156 1.54 -13.74 3.95
CA LYS A 156 1.52 -12.58 4.86
C LYS A 156 0.52 -11.53 4.37
N VAL A 157 0.54 -11.21 3.06
CA VAL A 157 -0.38 -10.24 2.44
C VAL A 157 -1.84 -10.67 2.65
N ARG A 158 -2.16 -11.93 2.40
CA ARG A 158 -3.53 -12.46 2.59
C ARG A 158 -4.02 -12.45 4.03
N LYS A 159 -3.12 -12.52 5.00
CA LYS A 159 -3.45 -12.48 6.44
C LYS A 159 -3.69 -11.07 6.96
N LEU A 160 -3.17 -10.06 6.27
CA LEU A 160 -3.36 -8.67 6.66
C LEU A 160 -4.53 -8.08 5.89
N PRO A 161 -5.61 -7.71 6.56
CA PRO A 161 -6.70 -6.99 5.92
C PRO A 161 -6.22 -5.57 5.56
N GLY A 162 -6.33 -5.20 4.30
CA GLY A 162 -6.05 -3.86 3.76
C GLY A 162 -7.13 -3.44 2.80
N ARG A 163 -7.37 -2.14 2.69
CA ARG A 163 -8.32 -1.57 1.71
C ARG A 163 -7.66 -1.32 0.37
N MET A 164 -6.35 -1.15 0.36
CA MET A 164 -5.54 -0.96 -0.82
C MET A 164 -4.23 -1.71 -0.65
N ILE A 165 -3.73 -2.27 -1.74
CA ILE A 165 -2.39 -2.87 -1.81
C ILE A 165 -1.60 -2.12 -2.86
N ALA A 166 -0.42 -1.65 -2.50
CA ALA A 166 0.57 -1.08 -3.39
C ALA A 166 1.79 -2.01 -3.45
N LEU A 167 1.97 -2.69 -4.57
CA LEU A 167 3.16 -3.49 -4.83
C LEU A 167 4.22 -2.60 -5.50
N ILE A 168 5.45 -2.65 -5.02
CA ILE A 168 6.59 -1.92 -5.59
C ILE A 168 7.66 -2.95 -5.89
N THR A 169 8.00 -3.16 -7.17
CA THR A 169 8.95 -4.19 -7.58
C THR A 169 9.67 -3.83 -8.88
N PRO A 170 10.97 -4.09 -9.00
CA PRO A 170 11.70 -4.10 -10.26
C PRO A 170 11.74 -5.49 -10.93
N SER A 171 11.09 -6.50 -10.34
CA SER A 171 11.14 -7.88 -10.84
C SER A 171 10.50 -8.04 -12.20
N THR A 172 11.19 -8.68 -13.12
CA THR A 172 10.71 -9.05 -14.45
C THR A 172 9.89 -10.34 -14.48
N ASP A 173 9.79 -11.06 -13.34
CA ASP A 173 8.87 -12.19 -13.20
C ASP A 173 7.42 -11.69 -13.00
N ALA A 174 6.67 -11.58 -14.09
CA ALA A 174 5.29 -11.08 -14.10
C ALA A 174 4.30 -11.91 -13.25
N SER A 175 4.71 -13.02 -12.65
CA SER A 175 3.87 -13.81 -11.75
C SER A 175 3.40 -13.03 -10.52
N TRP A 176 4.11 -11.95 -10.14
CA TRP A 176 3.67 -11.04 -9.07
C TRP A 176 2.31 -10.39 -9.40
N LEU A 177 2.01 -10.13 -10.68
CA LEU A 177 0.73 -9.56 -11.09
C LEU A 177 -0.42 -10.53 -10.77
N ARG A 178 -0.27 -11.81 -11.13
CA ARG A 178 -1.26 -12.85 -10.79
C ARG A 178 -1.45 -12.99 -9.28
N ASN A 179 -0.36 -12.93 -8.53
CA ASN A 179 -0.44 -12.99 -7.07
C ASN A 179 -1.24 -11.81 -6.50
N LEU A 180 -1.04 -10.62 -7.05
CA LEU A 180 -1.78 -9.41 -6.67
C LEU A 180 -3.27 -9.53 -7.04
N GLU A 181 -3.58 -10.09 -8.21
CA GLU A 181 -4.96 -10.38 -8.66
C GLU A 181 -5.67 -11.40 -7.77
N MET A 182 -4.96 -12.39 -7.25
CA MET A 182 -5.50 -13.43 -6.37
C MET A 182 -5.84 -12.95 -4.96
N VAL A 183 -5.45 -11.75 -4.57
CA VAL A 183 -5.90 -11.20 -3.29
C VAL A 183 -7.41 -10.96 -3.36
N PRO A 184 -8.21 -11.42 -2.37
CA PRO A 184 -9.67 -11.36 -2.45
C PRO A 184 -10.24 -9.98 -2.71
N HIS A 185 -11.10 -9.88 -3.72
CA HIS A 185 -11.60 -8.62 -4.32
C HIS A 185 -12.50 -7.77 -3.45
N LYS A 186 -13.17 -8.37 -2.47
CA LYS A 186 -14.42 -7.77 -1.98
C LYS A 186 -14.32 -6.35 -1.43
N ARG A 187 -13.10 -5.75 -1.36
CA ARG A 187 -12.90 -4.35 -0.91
C ARG A 187 -11.44 -3.88 -1.04
N THR A 188 -10.64 -4.44 -1.94
CA THR A 188 -9.22 -4.09 -2.01
C THR A 188 -8.87 -3.51 -3.36
N ALA A 189 -8.52 -2.22 -3.41
CA ALA A 189 -7.90 -1.61 -4.58
C ALA A 189 -6.46 -2.11 -4.72
N ARG A 190 -6.00 -2.30 -5.94
CA ARG A 190 -4.68 -2.85 -6.25
C ARG A 190 -3.93 -1.92 -7.18
N VAL A 191 -2.74 -1.56 -6.74
CA VAL A 191 -1.83 -0.70 -7.48
C VAL A 191 -0.48 -1.40 -7.56
N ALA A 192 0.18 -1.36 -8.70
CA ALA A 192 1.54 -1.84 -8.85
C ALA A 192 2.42 -0.73 -9.41
N PHE A 193 3.57 -0.53 -8.80
CA PHE A 193 4.66 0.30 -9.29
C PHE A 193 5.76 -0.62 -9.78
N TYR A 194 5.81 -0.82 -11.09
CA TYR A 194 6.88 -1.57 -11.73
C TYR A 194 8.03 -0.63 -12.06
N ILE A 195 9.19 -0.88 -11.47
CA ILE A 195 10.40 -0.13 -11.76
C ILE A 195 11.14 -0.83 -12.89
N ASP A 196 11.19 -0.20 -14.04
CA ASP A 196 11.81 -0.75 -15.25
C ASP A 196 13.33 -0.90 -15.08
N ALA A 197 13.76 -2.06 -14.61
CA ALA A 197 15.15 -2.37 -14.32
C ALA A 197 16.07 -2.18 -15.54
N ALA A 198 15.57 -2.39 -16.76
CA ALA A 198 16.33 -2.15 -17.98
C ALA A 198 16.76 -0.70 -18.13
N SER A 199 15.94 0.26 -17.68
CA SER A 199 16.30 1.69 -17.68
C SER A 199 17.45 2.02 -16.71
N PHE A 200 17.71 1.15 -15.72
CA PHE A 200 18.81 1.27 -14.74
C PHE A 200 20.04 0.42 -15.12
N GLY A 201 20.04 -0.16 -16.33
CA GLY A 201 21.17 -0.93 -16.86
C GLY A 201 21.10 -2.44 -16.63
N ALA A 202 19.92 -2.97 -16.28
CA ALA A 202 19.72 -4.42 -16.31
C ALA A 202 19.80 -4.95 -17.75
N ALA A 203 20.32 -6.17 -17.90
CA ALA A 203 20.40 -6.85 -19.19
C ALA A 203 19.05 -7.46 -19.64
N GLU A 204 18.05 -7.44 -18.76
CA GLU A 204 16.75 -8.04 -18.99
C GLU A 204 15.88 -7.17 -19.91
N PRO A 205 15.02 -7.78 -20.74
CA PRO A 205 14.13 -7.03 -21.62
C PRO A 205 13.07 -6.27 -20.80
N HIS A 206 12.56 -5.18 -21.38
CA HIS A 206 11.38 -4.50 -20.85
C HIS A 206 10.22 -5.48 -20.75
N LEU A 207 9.55 -5.48 -19.61
CA LEU A 207 8.34 -6.28 -19.42
C LEU A 207 7.22 -5.70 -20.28
N SER A 208 6.62 -6.55 -21.11
CA SER A 208 5.33 -6.25 -21.75
C SER A 208 4.24 -6.91 -20.89
N PHE A 209 3.28 -6.12 -20.46
CA PHE A 209 2.17 -6.60 -19.68
C PHE A 209 0.98 -6.90 -20.60
N ASP A 210 0.47 -8.10 -20.52
CA ASP A 210 -0.79 -8.47 -21.20
C ASP A 210 -1.92 -8.14 -20.22
N LEU A 211 -2.64 -7.07 -20.55
CA LEU A 211 -3.31 -6.24 -19.55
C LEU A 211 -4.84 -6.40 -19.61
N HIS A 212 -5.32 -7.47 -19.01
CA HIS A 212 -6.75 -7.67 -18.68
C HIS A 212 -6.96 -7.77 -17.16
N SER A 213 -6.29 -6.88 -16.37
CA SER A 213 -6.36 -6.96 -14.92
C SER A 213 -6.96 -5.71 -14.27
N ASP A 214 -7.67 -5.91 -13.15
CA ASP A 214 -8.18 -4.82 -12.28
C ASP A 214 -7.06 -4.15 -11.45
N VAL A 215 -5.80 -4.28 -11.87
CA VAL A 215 -4.64 -3.70 -11.22
C VAL A 215 -4.25 -2.41 -11.93
N GLU A 216 -4.18 -1.32 -11.21
CA GLU A 216 -3.63 -0.07 -11.72
C GLU A 216 -2.10 -0.16 -11.74
N LEU A 217 -1.49 -0.11 -12.94
CA LEU A 217 -0.06 -0.29 -13.13
C LEU A 217 0.62 1.02 -13.51
N PHE A 218 1.65 1.38 -12.74
CA PHE A 218 2.57 2.48 -13.02
C PHE A 218 3.94 1.91 -13.39
N VAL A 219 4.45 2.29 -14.57
CA VAL A 219 5.81 1.95 -14.99
C VAL A 219 6.72 3.14 -14.71
N VAL A 220 7.73 2.91 -13.88
CA VAL A 220 8.70 3.91 -13.42
C VAL A 220 10.04 3.66 -14.07
N LYS A 221 10.60 4.67 -14.73
CA LYS A 221 11.91 4.61 -15.40
C LYS A 221 12.92 5.49 -14.69
N LYS A 222 14.19 5.23 -14.95
CA LYS A 222 15.27 6.09 -14.49
C LYS A 222 15.08 7.53 -15.00
N GLY A 223 15.18 8.51 -14.10
CA GLY A 223 14.98 9.92 -14.38
C GLY A 223 13.54 10.39 -14.31
N ASP A 224 12.57 9.50 -14.06
CA ASP A 224 11.19 9.90 -13.85
C ASP A 224 11.04 10.68 -12.54
N ASP A 225 10.32 11.79 -12.60
CA ASP A 225 9.90 12.52 -11.41
C ASP A 225 8.63 11.89 -10.84
N PHE A 226 8.76 11.22 -9.72
CA PHE A 226 7.66 10.54 -9.06
C PHE A 226 6.47 11.48 -8.77
N SER A 227 6.74 12.74 -8.44
CA SER A 227 5.69 13.73 -8.21
C SER A 227 4.86 14.01 -9.48
N ARG A 228 5.45 13.86 -10.66
CA ARG A 228 4.75 13.95 -11.94
C ARG A 228 4.01 12.66 -12.30
N LEU A 229 4.59 11.51 -12.01
CA LEU A 229 3.93 10.21 -12.28
C LEU A 229 2.59 10.10 -11.55
N MET A 230 2.52 10.56 -10.32
CA MET A 230 1.27 10.60 -9.55
C MET A 230 0.27 11.64 -10.06
N LYS A 231 0.71 12.67 -10.79
CA LYS A 231 -0.15 13.73 -11.37
C LYS A 231 -0.65 13.40 -12.76
N THR A 232 0.15 12.71 -13.54
CA THR A 232 -0.18 12.40 -14.92
C THR A 232 -0.89 11.05 -14.95
N ARG A 233 -2.08 11.01 -15.49
CA ARG A 233 -2.90 9.81 -15.77
C ARG A 233 -2.23 8.90 -16.83
N ASN A 234 -0.93 8.65 -16.70
CA ASN A 234 -0.19 7.63 -17.44
C ASN A 234 -0.26 6.26 -16.74
N ALA A 235 -1.27 6.08 -15.87
CA ALA A 235 -1.72 4.75 -15.59
C ALA A 235 -2.16 4.14 -16.94
N VAL A 236 -1.45 3.14 -17.39
CA VAL A 236 -1.95 2.29 -18.47
C VAL A 236 -3.21 1.65 -17.90
N ARG A 237 -4.35 2.32 -18.07
CA ARG A 237 -5.65 1.77 -17.71
C ARG A 237 -5.89 0.62 -18.66
N LEU A 238 -5.80 -0.55 -18.12
CA LEU A 238 -6.10 -1.81 -18.74
C LEU A 238 -7.61 -1.92 -18.85
N VAL A 239 -8.10 -1.74 -20.08
CA VAL A 239 -9.51 -1.94 -20.43
C VAL A 239 -9.73 -3.41 -20.73
#